data_19d4d97a5e82070f2c963e735895514a
#
_entry.id   19d4d97a5e82070f2c963e735895514a
#
_cell.length_a   1.000
_cell.length_b   1.000
_cell.length_c   1.000
_cell.angle_alpha   90.00
_cell.angle_beta   90.00
_cell.angle_gamma   90.00
#
_symmetry.space_group_name_H-M   'P 1'
#
loop_
_entity.id
_entity.type
_entity.pdbx_description
1 polymer ?
#
loop_
_entity_poly.entity_id
_entity_poly.type
_entity_poly.pdbx_seq_one_letter_code
_entity_poly.pdbx_strand_id
1 'polypeptide(L)'
;KPNKDKKISIICYNYPPGEANLFGGAFLDTFVSVSQILQRLVQEGYTTKALTPEELREVFTAGRAVNSGKYDCNWEGMIRYSTRNYHAPKEVTEHWGKAPGEIMAEEKEFLIPGVEVGNVLIGLQPARGRDSDQEQSYHDKTLPPHHQYIAFYQWLREEFRTDAVIHVGTHGTLEFLKGKESGLSQDCYPDYLIYDLPHFYLYYCGNPSEAVVAKRRSYAQIISYQPPVFEESDLYGQYLELSTEVDNYHQSLALSPAMAEQTL
;
A
#
# COMPACT_ATOMS: atom_id res chain seq x y z
N LYS A 1 22.38 13.37 8.46
CA LYS A 1 22.83 12.07 9.02
C LYS A 1 23.75 11.37 8.02
N PRO A 2 24.80 10.63 8.47
CA PRO A 2 25.51 9.67 7.64
C PRO A 2 24.57 8.57 7.13
N ASN A 3 24.88 7.97 5.97
CA ASN A 3 23.98 6.94 5.39
C ASN A 3 23.73 5.76 6.32
N LYS A 4 24.74 5.33 7.05
CA LYS A 4 24.64 4.22 8.04
C LYS A 4 23.61 4.48 9.17
N ASP A 5 23.31 5.75 9.46
CA ASP A 5 22.42 6.16 10.55
C ASP A 5 21.04 6.59 10.03
N LYS A 6 20.82 6.59 8.71
CA LYS A 6 19.53 6.91 8.10
C LYS A 6 18.60 5.71 8.13
N LYS A 7 17.33 5.97 8.38
CA LYS A 7 16.26 4.98 8.30
C LYS A 7 15.38 5.27 7.08
N ILE A 8 15.12 4.25 6.28
CA ILE A 8 14.34 4.36 5.04
C ILE A 8 13.15 3.42 5.12
N SER A 9 11.97 3.91 4.75
CA SER A 9 10.78 3.08 4.62
C SER A 9 10.44 2.91 3.15
N ILE A 10 10.49 1.67 2.66
CA ILE A 10 10.05 1.25 1.33
C ILE A 10 8.64 0.70 1.49
N ILE A 11 7.64 1.38 0.95
CA ILE A 11 6.23 1.03 1.12
C ILE A 11 5.67 0.58 -0.21
N CYS A 12 5.29 -0.69 -0.28
CA CYS A 12 4.63 -1.28 -1.43
C CYS A 12 3.12 -1.29 -1.24
N TYR A 13 2.38 -1.49 -2.32
CA TYR A 13 0.94 -1.59 -2.30
C TYR A 13 0.48 -2.84 -3.06
N ASN A 14 -0.57 -3.48 -2.57
CA ASN A 14 -1.17 -4.63 -3.26
C ASN A 14 -2.23 -4.10 -4.23
N TYR A 15 -1.94 -4.20 -5.52
CA TYR A 15 -2.87 -3.79 -6.58
C TYR A 15 -2.96 -4.84 -7.69
N PRO A 16 -4.17 -5.23 -8.11
CA PRO A 16 -5.48 -4.97 -7.47
C PRO A 16 -5.52 -5.35 -6.00
N PRO A 17 -6.40 -4.74 -5.18
CA PRO A 17 -6.47 -5.04 -3.76
C PRO A 17 -6.64 -6.54 -3.48
N GLY A 18 -5.93 -7.06 -2.50
CA GLY A 18 -6.01 -8.45 -2.05
C GLY A 18 -4.66 -9.13 -1.90
N GLU A 19 -4.60 -10.16 -1.08
CA GLU A 19 -3.38 -10.87 -0.71
C GLU A 19 -2.74 -11.64 -1.90
N ALA A 20 -3.55 -12.04 -2.88
CA ALA A 20 -3.05 -12.70 -4.08
C ALA A 20 -2.16 -11.79 -4.94
N ASN A 21 -2.29 -10.48 -4.77
CA ASN A 21 -1.58 -9.46 -5.54
C ASN A 21 -0.44 -8.82 -4.74
N LEU A 22 0.25 -9.60 -3.92
CA LEU A 22 1.36 -9.11 -3.09
C LEU A 22 2.36 -8.32 -3.93
N PHE A 23 2.57 -7.05 -3.57
CA PHE A 23 3.43 -6.09 -4.28
C PHE A 23 3.02 -5.88 -5.75
N GLY A 24 1.77 -6.06 -6.10
CA GLY A 24 1.27 -5.84 -7.45
C GLY A 24 1.58 -4.43 -7.94
N GLY A 25 1.95 -4.31 -9.20
CA GLY A 25 2.23 -3.02 -9.83
C GLY A 25 2.15 -3.16 -11.35
N ALA A 26 1.43 -2.26 -12.02
CA ALA A 26 1.33 -2.30 -13.47
C ALA A 26 2.71 -2.12 -14.11
N PHE A 27 3.11 -3.07 -14.93
CA PHE A 27 4.36 -3.05 -15.68
C PHE A 27 5.65 -2.91 -14.84
N LEU A 28 5.57 -3.23 -13.54
CA LEU A 28 6.70 -3.17 -12.62
C LEU A 28 6.90 -4.52 -11.93
N ASP A 29 8.06 -5.12 -12.08
CA ASP A 29 8.49 -6.18 -11.18
C ASP A 29 8.94 -5.55 -9.85
N THR A 30 8.01 -5.48 -8.92
CA THR A 30 8.22 -4.79 -7.65
C THR A 30 9.24 -5.52 -6.78
N PHE A 31 9.25 -6.85 -6.78
CA PHE A 31 10.23 -7.62 -6.00
C PHE A 31 11.65 -7.40 -6.50
N VAL A 32 11.86 -7.46 -7.80
CA VAL A 32 13.17 -7.15 -8.41
C VAL A 32 13.56 -5.70 -8.12
N SER A 33 12.62 -4.76 -8.25
CA SER A 33 12.89 -3.34 -8.02
C SER A 33 13.29 -3.06 -6.57
N VAL A 34 12.58 -3.62 -5.59
CA VAL A 34 12.91 -3.47 -4.16
C VAL A 34 14.25 -4.14 -3.85
N SER A 35 14.52 -5.32 -4.41
CA SER A 35 15.81 -6.01 -4.28
C SER A 35 16.97 -5.13 -4.77
N GLN A 36 16.83 -4.51 -5.94
CA GLN A 36 17.84 -3.61 -6.49
C GLN A 36 18.03 -2.35 -5.64
N ILE A 37 16.94 -1.78 -5.10
CA ILE A 37 17.01 -0.64 -4.18
C ILE A 37 17.81 -1.04 -2.92
N LEU A 38 17.52 -2.19 -2.32
CA LEU A 38 18.26 -2.68 -1.15
C LEU A 38 19.74 -2.87 -1.47
N GLN A 39 20.05 -3.50 -2.59
CA GLN A 39 21.43 -3.69 -3.03
C GLN A 39 22.16 -2.35 -3.19
N ARG A 40 21.50 -1.35 -3.77
CA ARG A 40 22.07 -0.02 -3.92
C ARG A 40 22.27 0.67 -2.57
N LEU A 41 21.31 0.57 -1.66
CA LEU A 41 21.45 1.13 -0.31
C LEU A 41 22.65 0.52 0.44
N VAL A 42 22.88 -0.79 0.32
CA VAL A 42 24.08 -1.44 0.86
C VAL A 42 25.36 -0.85 0.27
N GLN A 43 25.42 -0.69 -1.05
CA GLN A 43 26.58 -0.11 -1.73
C GLN A 43 26.86 1.33 -1.30
N GLU A 44 25.82 2.09 -0.99
CA GLU A 44 25.91 3.48 -0.50
C GLU A 44 26.13 3.59 1.02
N GLY A 45 26.36 2.46 1.69
CA GLY A 45 26.73 2.41 3.12
C GLY A 45 25.57 2.61 4.09
N TYR A 46 24.33 2.33 3.68
CA TYR A 46 23.20 2.23 4.62
C TYR A 46 23.29 0.95 5.43
N THR A 47 22.81 0.99 6.67
CA THR A 47 22.75 -0.19 7.53
C THR A 47 21.55 -1.05 7.16
N THR A 48 21.76 -1.91 6.19
CA THR A 48 20.77 -2.89 5.70
C THR A 48 21.51 -4.06 5.05
N LYS A 49 20.77 -5.06 4.58
CA LYS A 49 21.30 -6.16 3.75
C LYS A 49 20.55 -6.24 2.43
N ALA A 50 21.24 -6.69 1.40
CA ALA A 50 20.59 -7.06 0.16
C ALA A 50 19.74 -8.34 0.39
N LEU A 51 18.57 -8.38 -0.23
CA LEU A 51 17.72 -9.56 -0.32
C LEU A 51 17.43 -9.83 -1.78
N THR A 52 17.43 -11.09 -2.20
CA THR A 52 16.97 -11.45 -3.54
C THR A 52 15.45 -11.29 -3.66
N PRO A 53 14.89 -11.24 -4.87
CA PRO A 53 13.43 -11.21 -5.04
C PRO A 53 12.73 -12.40 -4.38
N GLU A 54 13.33 -13.58 -4.41
CA GLU A 54 12.84 -14.81 -3.78
C GLU A 54 12.84 -14.71 -2.26
N GLU A 55 13.94 -14.25 -1.66
CA GLU A 55 14.05 -14.01 -0.22
C GLU A 55 13.03 -12.97 0.26
N LEU A 56 12.82 -11.88 -0.51
CA LEU A 56 11.79 -10.89 -0.22
C LEU A 56 10.39 -11.51 -0.23
N ARG A 57 10.08 -12.31 -1.24
CA ARG A 57 8.80 -13.00 -1.34
C ARG A 57 8.59 -13.95 -0.17
N GLU A 58 9.59 -14.72 0.19
CA GLU A 58 9.54 -15.65 1.31
C GLU A 58 9.31 -14.93 2.65
N VAL A 59 10.01 -13.84 2.89
CA VAL A 59 9.86 -13.03 4.11
C VAL A 59 8.43 -12.53 4.27
N PHE A 60 7.77 -12.07 3.20
CA PHE A 60 6.39 -11.59 3.27
C PHE A 60 5.37 -12.72 3.34
N THR A 61 5.58 -13.82 2.65
CA THR A 61 4.65 -14.95 2.66
C THR A 61 4.79 -15.83 3.90
N ALA A 62 6.01 -16.17 4.30
CA ALA A 62 6.28 -16.97 5.50
C ALA A 62 6.20 -16.15 6.79
N GLY A 63 6.67 -14.90 6.76
CA GLY A 63 6.57 -13.95 7.87
C GLY A 63 5.16 -13.41 8.09
N ARG A 64 4.24 -13.68 7.14
CA ARG A 64 2.83 -13.26 7.22
C ARG A 64 2.63 -11.77 7.46
N ALA A 65 3.51 -10.95 6.92
CA ALA A 65 3.36 -9.50 6.87
C ALA A 65 2.27 -9.12 5.84
N VAL A 66 1.04 -9.52 6.13
CA VAL A 66 -0.15 -9.35 5.27
C VAL A 66 -0.97 -8.17 5.73
N ASN A 67 -1.81 -7.66 4.86
CA ASN A 67 -2.64 -6.49 5.09
C ASN A 67 -4.14 -6.83 5.11
N SER A 68 -4.48 -8.05 5.48
CA SER A 68 -5.85 -8.55 5.52
C SER A 68 -6.18 -9.15 6.87
N GLY A 69 -7.35 -8.82 7.40
CA GLY A 69 -7.91 -9.43 8.61
C GLY A 69 -8.66 -10.74 8.38
N LYS A 70 -8.74 -11.23 7.13
CA LYS A 70 -9.55 -12.40 6.78
C LYS A 70 -8.86 -13.75 6.99
N TYR A 71 -7.55 -13.77 7.07
CA TYR A 71 -6.81 -15.02 7.19
C TYR A 71 -6.58 -15.36 8.66
N ASP A 72 -6.65 -16.65 9.00
CA ASP A 72 -6.08 -17.20 10.22
C ASP A 72 -4.55 -16.97 10.22
N CYS A 73 -4.19 -15.73 10.22
CA CYS A 73 -2.82 -15.30 10.26
C CYS A 73 -2.35 -15.44 11.70
N ASN A 74 -1.26 -16.13 11.88
CA ASN A 74 -0.50 -16.00 13.10
C ASN A 74 0.16 -14.62 13.09
N TRP A 75 -0.38 -13.68 13.84
CA TRP A 75 0.15 -12.33 14.00
C TRP A 75 1.45 -12.28 14.82
N GLU A 76 1.90 -13.44 15.27
CA GLU A 76 3.15 -13.58 16.01
C GLU A 76 4.34 -13.21 15.12
N GLY A 77 4.98 -12.17 15.29
CA GLY A 77 6.10 -11.65 14.49
C GLY A 77 5.75 -10.43 13.65
N MET A 78 4.49 -10.00 13.59
CA MET A 78 4.17 -8.69 13.05
C MET A 78 4.61 -7.57 14.00
N ILE A 79 5.03 -6.45 13.42
CA ILE A 79 5.33 -5.23 14.16
C ILE A 79 4.06 -4.73 14.84
N ARG A 80 4.17 -4.34 16.11
CA ARG A 80 3.05 -3.90 16.94
C ARG A 80 3.23 -2.45 17.36
N TYR A 81 2.13 -1.68 17.32
CA TYR A 81 2.09 -0.31 17.76
C TYR A 81 0.99 -0.11 18.79
N SER A 82 1.36 0.33 19.99
CA SER A 82 0.42 0.47 21.09
C SER A 82 -0.54 1.66 20.92
N THR A 83 -1.81 1.43 21.23
CA THR A 83 -2.81 2.52 21.28
C THR A 83 -2.47 3.63 22.30
N ARG A 84 -1.54 3.42 23.20
CA ARG A 84 -1.11 4.44 24.18
C ARG A 84 -0.37 5.61 23.51
N ASN A 85 0.33 5.33 22.41
CA ASN A 85 1.10 6.32 21.65
C ASN A 85 0.30 6.87 20.46
N TYR A 86 -0.88 6.31 20.21
CA TYR A 86 -1.71 6.64 19.07
C TYR A 86 -2.63 7.83 19.33
N HIS A 87 -2.75 8.68 18.33
CA HIS A 87 -3.71 9.79 18.31
C HIS A 87 -4.32 9.95 16.91
N ALA A 88 -5.56 10.36 16.84
CA ALA A 88 -6.27 10.60 15.60
C ALA A 88 -7.24 11.77 15.73
N PRO A 89 -7.60 12.42 14.60
CA PRO A 89 -8.69 13.37 14.56
C PRO A 89 -9.99 12.75 15.09
N LYS A 90 -10.82 13.60 15.73
CA LYS A 90 -12.08 13.17 16.37
C LYS A 90 -13.03 12.44 15.42
N GLU A 91 -13.11 12.91 14.15
CA GLU A 91 -13.96 12.30 13.13
C GLU A 91 -13.63 10.83 12.84
N VAL A 92 -12.38 10.42 13.04
CA VAL A 92 -11.96 9.01 12.88
C VAL A 92 -12.65 8.14 13.92
N THR A 93 -12.68 8.60 15.18
CA THR A 93 -13.38 7.90 16.25
C THR A 93 -14.91 7.96 16.07
N GLU A 94 -15.43 9.06 15.55
CA GLU A 94 -16.86 9.21 15.25
C GLU A 94 -17.31 8.26 14.15
N HIS A 95 -16.46 7.99 13.15
CA HIS A 95 -16.78 7.11 12.04
C HIS A 95 -16.46 5.62 12.32
N TRP A 96 -15.26 5.34 12.85
CA TRP A 96 -14.74 3.99 13.02
C TRP A 96 -14.87 3.42 14.44
N GLY A 97 -15.41 4.19 15.39
CA GLY A 97 -15.47 3.82 16.79
C GLY A 97 -14.14 4.06 17.52
N LYS A 98 -13.98 3.43 18.69
CA LYS A 98 -12.78 3.59 19.52
C LYS A 98 -11.60 2.81 18.96
N ALA A 99 -10.40 3.38 19.06
CA ALA A 99 -9.15 2.69 18.75
C ALA A 99 -8.93 1.47 19.67
N PRO A 100 -8.32 0.38 19.15
CA PRO A 100 -7.74 0.25 17.82
C PRO A 100 -8.76 -0.07 16.71
N GLY A 101 -10.01 -0.40 17.03
CA GLY A 101 -10.99 -0.93 16.10
C GLY A 101 -10.74 -2.40 15.78
N GLU A 102 -11.30 -2.85 14.64
CA GLU A 102 -11.26 -4.26 14.24
C GLU A 102 -10.28 -4.55 13.08
N ILE A 103 -9.79 -3.50 12.40
CA ILE A 103 -8.95 -3.64 11.19
C ILE A 103 -7.50 -3.74 11.61
N MET A 104 -6.87 -4.87 11.31
CA MET A 104 -5.44 -5.10 11.57
C MET A 104 -5.04 -4.67 12.99
N ALA A 105 -5.79 -5.17 13.97
CA ALA A 105 -5.60 -4.84 15.37
C ALA A 105 -5.84 -6.07 16.26
N GLU A 106 -5.10 -6.16 17.33
CA GLU A 106 -5.23 -7.21 18.34
C GLU A 106 -5.13 -6.58 19.74
N GLU A 107 -6.12 -6.85 20.59
CA GLU A 107 -6.23 -6.26 21.95
C GLU A 107 -6.18 -4.72 21.96
N LYS A 108 -5.03 -4.14 22.29
CA LYS A 108 -4.77 -2.70 22.35
C LYS A 108 -3.62 -2.25 21.46
N GLU A 109 -3.34 -3.03 20.44
CA GLU A 109 -2.23 -2.80 19.53
C GLU A 109 -2.68 -2.85 18.07
N PHE A 110 -2.06 -2.03 17.26
CA PHE A 110 -2.19 -2.06 15.81
C PHE A 110 -1.12 -2.99 15.24
N LEU A 111 -1.48 -3.72 14.20
CA LEU A 111 -0.55 -4.55 13.45
C LEU A 111 -0.02 -3.75 12.26
N ILE A 112 1.31 -3.63 12.18
CA ILE A 112 1.99 -2.88 11.13
C ILE A 112 2.55 -3.89 10.12
N PRO A 113 2.00 -3.95 8.90
CA PRO A 113 2.44 -4.91 7.90
C PRO A 113 3.79 -4.50 7.30
N GLY A 114 4.85 -5.06 7.80
CA GLY A 114 6.20 -4.75 7.33
C GLY A 114 7.27 -5.58 8.02
N VAL A 115 8.46 -5.52 7.44
CA VAL A 115 9.65 -6.22 7.91
C VAL A 115 10.82 -5.26 7.97
N GLU A 116 11.50 -5.24 9.11
CA GLU A 116 12.72 -4.46 9.29
C GLU A 116 13.95 -5.24 8.82
N VAL A 117 14.70 -4.63 7.91
CA VAL A 117 15.97 -5.16 7.39
C VAL A 117 17.08 -4.18 7.76
N GLY A 118 17.54 -4.26 8.98
CA GLY A 118 18.43 -3.25 9.57
C GLY A 118 17.71 -1.90 9.73
N ASN A 119 18.24 -0.84 9.14
CA ASN A 119 17.64 0.50 9.16
C ASN A 119 16.67 0.73 7.96
N VAL A 120 16.26 -0.30 7.27
CA VAL A 120 15.28 -0.23 6.19
C VAL A 120 14.04 -1.03 6.58
N LEU A 121 12.89 -0.38 6.55
CA LEU A 121 11.59 -1.04 6.63
C LEU A 121 11.10 -1.33 5.20
N ILE A 122 10.62 -2.53 4.96
CA ILE A 122 9.82 -2.87 3.78
C ILE A 122 8.42 -3.16 4.27
N GLY A 123 7.45 -2.36 3.86
CA GLY A 123 6.09 -2.41 4.37
C GLY A 123 5.04 -2.48 3.27
N LEU A 124 3.84 -2.92 3.65
CA LEU A 124 2.64 -2.85 2.85
C LEU A 124 1.80 -1.66 3.28
N GLN A 125 1.42 -0.81 2.34
CA GLN A 125 0.48 0.27 2.64
C GLN A 125 -0.87 -0.31 3.06
N PRO A 126 -1.45 0.15 4.19
CA PRO A 126 -2.77 -0.30 4.60
C PRO A 126 -3.85 -0.07 3.54
N ALA A 127 -4.81 -0.98 3.46
CA ALA A 127 -6.02 -0.78 2.68
C ALA A 127 -6.86 0.38 3.25
N ARG A 128 -7.72 1.01 2.43
CA ARG A 128 -8.53 2.17 2.87
C ARG A 128 -9.73 1.81 3.74
N GLY A 129 -10.20 0.60 3.67
CA GLY A 129 -11.41 0.15 4.35
C GLY A 129 -11.37 -1.32 4.72
N ARG A 130 -12.55 -1.86 5.06
CA ARG A 130 -12.72 -3.30 5.26
C ARG A 130 -12.62 -4.03 3.92
N ASP A 131 -12.19 -5.27 3.96
CA ASP A 131 -12.08 -6.10 2.75
C ASP A 131 -13.38 -6.22 1.94
N SER A 132 -14.54 -6.19 2.60
CA SER A 132 -15.85 -6.21 1.95
C SER A 132 -16.17 -4.95 1.13
N ASP A 133 -15.51 -3.83 1.43
CA ASP A 133 -15.88 -2.51 0.93
C ASP A 133 -14.70 -1.82 0.21
N GLN A 134 -13.65 -2.56 -0.14
CA GLN A 134 -12.40 -1.98 -0.64
C GLN A 134 -12.59 -1.16 -1.92
N GLU A 135 -13.35 -1.64 -2.89
CA GLU A 135 -13.59 -0.90 -4.13
C GLU A 135 -14.40 0.38 -3.91
N GLN A 136 -15.43 0.33 -3.07
CA GLN A 136 -16.22 1.52 -2.75
C GLN A 136 -15.40 2.53 -1.94
N SER A 137 -14.63 2.04 -0.98
CA SER A 137 -13.78 2.87 -0.13
C SER A 137 -12.64 3.53 -0.91
N TYR A 138 -12.18 2.90 -2.00
CA TYR A 138 -11.04 3.38 -2.77
C TYR A 138 -11.28 4.76 -3.40
N HIS A 139 -12.49 5.00 -3.90
CA HIS A 139 -12.87 6.26 -4.54
C HIS A 139 -13.60 7.23 -3.62
N ASP A 140 -13.93 6.83 -2.40
CA ASP A 140 -14.65 7.70 -1.47
C ASP A 140 -13.72 8.78 -0.88
N LYS A 141 -13.90 10.01 -1.35
CA LYS A 141 -13.15 11.19 -0.91
C LYS A 141 -13.65 11.77 0.41
N THR A 142 -14.74 11.25 0.97
CA THR A 142 -15.34 11.72 2.21
C THR A 142 -15.00 10.83 3.40
N LEU A 143 -14.58 9.59 3.13
CA LEU A 143 -14.24 8.60 4.12
C LEU A 143 -12.93 8.95 4.83
N PRO A 144 -12.93 9.15 6.17
CA PRO A 144 -11.69 9.26 6.92
C PRO A 144 -10.95 7.92 6.93
N PRO A 145 -9.61 7.90 6.93
CA PRO A 145 -8.85 6.67 7.07
C PRO A 145 -9.16 5.99 8.41
N HIS A 146 -9.16 4.66 8.44
CA HIS A 146 -9.36 3.94 9.69
C HIS A 146 -8.13 4.03 10.61
N HIS A 147 -8.31 3.61 11.87
CA HIS A 147 -7.29 3.77 12.90
C HIS A 147 -5.94 3.14 12.53
N GLN A 148 -5.93 1.91 12.01
CA GLN A 148 -4.68 1.24 11.64
C GLN A 148 -3.94 1.94 10.49
N TYR A 149 -4.67 2.55 9.54
CA TYR A 149 -4.04 3.34 8.48
C TYR A 149 -3.26 4.53 9.05
N ILE A 150 -3.85 5.25 9.98
CA ILE A 150 -3.20 6.37 10.67
C ILE A 150 -2.03 5.86 11.52
N ALA A 151 -2.26 4.78 12.28
CA ALA A 151 -1.25 4.16 13.13
C ALA A 151 0.00 3.73 12.36
N PHE A 152 -0.18 3.22 11.14
CA PHE A 152 0.93 2.85 10.25
C PHE A 152 1.88 4.03 9.98
N TYR A 153 1.35 5.18 9.56
CA TYR A 153 2.18 6.35 9.28
C TYR A 153 2.72 7.03 10.55
N GLN A 154 1.96 6.99 11.65
CA GLN A 154 2.47 7.46 12.94
C GLN A 154 3.63 6.60 13.42
N TRP A 155 3.52 5.29 13.33
CA TRP A 155 4.59 4.37 13.69
C TRP A 155 5.85 4.61 12.85
N LEU A 156 5.72 4.80 11.54
CA LEU A 156 6.84 5.15 10.66
C LEU A 156 7.60 6.39 11.15
N ARG A 157 6.86 7.38 11.61
CA ARG A 157 7.38 8.68 12.01
C ARG A 157 7.95 8.68 13.43
N GLU A 158 7.21 8.12 14.35
CA GLU A 158 7.45 8.29 15.79
C GLU A 158 8.29 7.15 16.39
N GLU A 159 8.03 5.90 16.00
CA GLU A 159 8.73 4.72 16.53
C GLU A 159 9.88 4.29 15.61
N PHE A 160 9.60 4.00 14.36
CA PHE A 160 10.65 3.65 13.41
C PHE A 160 11.55 4.85 13.11
N ARG A 161 11.00 6.07 13.11
CA ARG A 161 11.70 7.34 12.87
C ARG A 161 12.37 7.37 11.49
N THR A 162 11.59 7.06 10.48
CA THR A 162 12.08 7.09 9.10
C THR A 162 12.58 8.47 8.69
N ASP A 163 13.67 8.51 7.95
CA ASP A 163 14.23 9.76 7.38
C ASP A 163 13.69 10.04 5.98
N ALA A 164 13.15 9.03 5.30
CA ALA A 164 12.48 9.19 4.03
C ALA A 164 11.56 7.99 3.74
N VAL A 165 10.50 8.24 2.98
CA VAL A 165 9.57 7.23 2.49
C VAL A 165 9.74 7.07 0.99
N ILE A 166 9.83 5.83 0.54
CA ILE A 166 9.84 5.43 -0.88
C ILE A 166 8.60 4.57 -1.11
N HIS A 167 7.57 5.11 -1.74
CA HIS A 167 6.48 4.29 -2.23
C HIS A 167 6.85 3.65 -3.56
N VAL A 168 6.50 2.38 -3.71
CA VAL A 168 6.81 1.58 -4.91
C VAL A 168 5.55 0.87 -5.38
N GLY A 169 5.14 1.14 -6.62
CA GLY A 169 3.98 0.49 -7.23
C GLY A 169 3.26 1.36 -8.24
N THR A 170 2.16 0.86 -8.79
CA THR A 170 1.37 1.58 -9.80
C THR A 170 0.78 2.85 -9.22
N HIS A 171 0.19 2.74 -8.06
CA HIS A 171 -0.29 3.81 -7.19
C HIS A 171 -0.46 3.24 -5.78
N GLY A 172 -0.74 4.10 -4.83
CA GLY A 172 -1.15 3.74 -3.49
C GLY A 172 -2.51 4.35 -3.17
N THR A 173 -2.77 4.58 -1.92
CA THR A 173 -4.04 5.15 -1.47
C THR A 173 -3.88 6.46 -0.72
N LEU A 174 -2.67 6.82 -0.31
CA LEU A 174 -2.38 8.02 0.47
C LEU A 174 -2.88 9.30 -0.21
N GLU A 175 -2.56 9.47 -1.49
CA GLU A 175 -2.91 10.62 -2.31
C GLU A 175 -4.42 10.77 -2.56
N PHE A 176 -5.19 9.70 -2.39
CA PHE A 176 -6.64 9.68 -2.60
C PHE A 176 -7.45 9.86 -1.33
N LEU A 177 -6.81 9.97 -0.17
CA LEU A 177 -7.50 10.15 1.11
C LEU A 177 -8.26 11.48 1.17
N LYS A 178 -9.21 11.59 2.09
CA LYS A 178 -10.01 12.78 2.34
C LYS A 178 -9.15 14.03 2.53
N GLY A 179 -9.55 15.12 1.89
CA GLY A 179 -8.90 16.42 1.97
C GLY A 179 -9.11 17.25 0.70
N LYS A 180 -8.52 18.44 0.67
CA LYS A 180 -8.58 19.35 -0.47
C LYS A 180 -7.91 18.76 -1.70
N GLU A 181 -8.37 19.14 -2.88
CA GLU A 181 -7.75 18.73 -4.15
C GLU A 181 -6.40 19.40 -4.40
N SER A 182 -6.19 20.59 -3.86
CA SER A 182 -4.94 21.33 -3.93
C SER A 182 -4.81 22.28 -2.75
N GLY A 183 -3.57 22.73 -2.46
CA GLY A 183 -3.31 23.59 -1.33
C GLY A 183 -3.69 22.93 0.00
N LEU A 184 -3.14 21.75 0.25
CA LEU A 184 -3.44 20.95 1.43
C LEU A 184 -3.09 21.72 2.72
N SER A 185 -3.76 21.34 3.79
CA SER A 185 -3.54 21.82 5.15
C SER A 185 -3.50 20.63 6.09
N GLN A 186 -3.13 20.84 7.33
CA GLN A 186 -3.06 19.78 8.35
C GLN A 186 -4.39 19.02 8.57
N ASP A 187 -5.52 19.58 8.11
CA ASP A 187 -6.83 18.91 8.12
C ASP A 187 -7.00 17.94 6.94
N CYS A 188 -6.05 17.87 6.02
CA CYS A 188 -6.07 16.94 4.91
C CYS A 188 -5.26 15.71 5.26
N TYR A 189 -5.84 14.51 5.19
CA TYR A 189 -5.15 13.29 5.60
C TYR A 189 -3.84 12.99 4.85
N PRO A 190 -3.71 13.24 3.55
CA PRO A 190 -2.41 13.06 2.90
C PRO A 190 -1.31 13.92 3.55
N ASP A 191 -1.59 15.17 3.87
CA ASP A 191 -0.68 16.08 4.56
C ASP A 191 -0.41 15.64 6.00
N TYR A 192 -1.48 15.34 6.76
CA TYR A 192 -1.42 14.88 8.14
C TYR A 192 -0.55 13.62 8.32
N LEU A 193 -0.60 12.68 7.35
CA LEU A 193 0.08 11.40 7.44
C LEU A 193 1.53 11.47 6.99
N ILE A 194 1.80 12.11 5.85
CA ILE A 194 3.18 12.23 5.34
C ILE A 194 3.97 13.30 6.08
N TYR A 195 3.28 14.36 6.53
CA TYR A 195 3.82 15.47 7.31
C TYR A 195 5.07 16.07 6.63
N ASP A 196 6.23 16.06 7.30
CA ASP A 196 7.50 16.61 6.83
C ASP A 196 8.48 15.55 6.26
N LEU A 197 8.00 14.32 6.06
CA LEU A 197 8.84 13.24 5.54
C LEU A 197 9.16 13.45 4.06
N PRO A 198 10.43 13.42 3.66
CA PRO A 198 10.82 13.31 2.26
C PRO A 198 10.14 12.10 1.63
N HIS A 199 9.37 12.34 0.56
CA HIS A 199 8.54 11.32 -0.07
C HIS A 199 8.95 11.12 -1.53
N PHE A 200 9.41 9.94 -1.85
CA PHE A 200 9.73 9.48 -3.20
C PHE A 200 8.69 8.45 -3.64
N TYR A 201 8.30 8.49 -4.92
CA TYR A 201 7.32 7.57 -5.42
C TYR A 201 7.75 7.01 -6.78
N LEU A 202 8.04 5.70 -6.82
CA LEU A 202 8.21 4.99 -8.08
C LEU A 202 6.82 4.74 -8.66
N TYR A 203 6.43 5.58 -9.62
CA TYR A 203 5.07 5.67 -10.11
C TYR A 203 5.01 5.55 -11.63
N TYR A 204 4.07 4.78 -12.14
CA TYR A 204 3.87 4.68 -13.59
C TYR A 204 3.19 5.92 -14.14
N CYS A 205 3.94 6.80 -14.79
CA CYS A 205 3.43 8.03 -15.39
C CYS A 205 2.68 7.85 -16.72
N GLY A 206 2.44 6.60 -17.16
CA GLY A 206 1.51 6.33 -18.26
C GLY A 206 0.05 6.69 -17.93
N ASN A 207 -0.27 6.79 -16.63
CA ASN A 207 -1.48 7.46 -16.15
C ASN A 207 -1.09 8.83 -15.54
N PRO A 208 -0.94 9.88 -16.35
CA PRO A 208 -0.41 11.16 -15.89
C PRO A 208 -1.33 11.88 -14.89
N SER A 209 -2.63 11.63 -14.95
CA SER A 209 -3.60 12.27 -14.04
C SER A 209 -3.39 11.84 -12.60
N GLU A 210 -3.20 10.54 -12.35
CA GLU A 210 -2.96 10.01 -11.01
C GLU A 210 -1.56 10.39 -10.50
N ALA A 211 -0.54 10.33 -11.36
CA ALA A 211 0.80 10.77 -10.99
C ALA A 211 0.82 12.25 -10.55
N VAL A 212 0.05 13.12 -11.21
CA VAL A 212 -0.12 14.52 -10.79
C VAL A 212 -0.83 14.63 -9.45
N VAL A 213 -1.81 13.76 -9.17
CA VAL A 213 -2.48 13.71 -7.86
C VAL A 213 -1.48 13.33 -6.77
N ALA A 214 -0.66 12.30 -6.96
CA ALA A 214 0.37 11.90 -6.01
C ALA A 214 1.38 13.03 -5.74
N LYS A 215 1.85 13.69 -6.80
CA LYS A 215 2.75 14.84 -6.67
C LYS A 215 2.12 15.99 -5.90
N ARG A 216 0.86 16.31 -6.18
CA ARG A 216 0.15 17.45 -5.62
C ARG A 216 -0.33 17.21 -4.19
N ARG A 217 -0.78 15.98 -3.88
CA ARG A 217 -1.48 15.69 -2.63
C ARG A 217 -0.65 14.93 -1.60
N SER A 218 0.44 14.28 -2.00
CA SER A 218 1.37 13.64 -1.07
C SER A 218 2.80 14.18 -1.16
N TYR A 219 2.98 15.32 -1.84
CA TYR A 219 4.29 15.99 -2.03
C TYR A 219 5.35 15.07 -2.63
N ALA A 220 4.94 14.05 -3.37
CA ALA A 220 5.83 13.04 -3.87
C ALA A 220 6.80 13.58 -4.94
N GLN A 221 8.07 13.26 -4.77
CA GLN A 221 9.03 13.31 -5.87
C GLN A 221 8.80 12.07 -6.74
N ILE A 222 8.15 12.27 -7.88
CA ILE A 222 7.83 11.16 -8.80
C ILE A 222 9.09 10.69 -9.52
N ILE A 223 9.31 9.39 -9.50
CA ILE A 223 10.31 8.68 -10.30
C ILE A 223 9.55 7.73 -11.21
N SER A 224 9.44 8.09 -12.50
CA SER A 224 8.75 7.24 -13.47
C SER A 224 9.66 6.14 -13.98
N TYR A 225 9.06 5.03 -14.33
CA TYR A 225 9.72 3.95 -15.06
C TYR A 225 9.09 3.78 -16.43
N GLN A 226 9.88 3.26 -17.38
CA GLN A 226 9.39 2.98 -18.72
C GLN A 226 8.75 1.59 -18.72
N PRO A 227 7.50 1.47 -19.18
CA PRO A 227 6.89 0.16 -19.35
C PRO A 227 7.65 -0.63 -20.42
N PRO A 228 7.58 -1.97 -20.38
CA PRO A 228 8.07 -2.78 -21.50
C PRO A 228 7.32 -2.39 -22.77
N VAL A 229 7.95 -2.66 -23.91
CA VAL A 229 7.28 -2.51 -25.20
C VAL A 229 6.07 -3.43 -25.19
N PHE A 230 4.88 -2.87 -25.44
CA PHE A 230 3.67 -3.65 -25.59
C PHE A 230 3.80 -4.42 -26.93
N GLU A 231 3.99 -5.71 -26.83
CA GLU A 231 3.60 -6.63 -27.88
C GLU A 231 2.22 -7.13 -27.49
N GLU A 232 1.28 -7.07 -28.42
CA GLU A 232 -0.02 -7.69 -28.22
C GLU A 232 0.17 -9.19 -28.01
N SER A 233 0.24 -9.59 -26.75
CA SER A 233 0.18 -11.01 -26.38
C SER A 233 -1.27 -11.33 -26.00
N ASP A 234 -2.16 -11.10 -26.95
CA ASP A 234 -3.57 -11.40 -26.73
C ASP A 234 -3.76 -12.90 -26.50
N LEU A 235 -4.62 -13.20 -25.57
CA LEU A 235 -5.27 -14.49 -25.54
C LEU A 235 -5.96 -14.67 -26.91
N TYR A 236 -5.71 -15.76 -27.59
CA TYR A 236 -6.29 -16.04 -28.90
C TYR A 236 -7.04 -17.36 -28.87
N GLY A 237 -7.98 -17.50 -29.81
CA GLY A 237 -8.83 -18.68 -29.91
C GLY A 237 -9.71 -18.85 -28.67
N GLN A 238 -9.86 -20.08 -28.20
CA GLN A 238 -10.74 -20.46 -27.09
C GLN A 238 -10.42 -19.75 -25.77
N TYR A 239 -9.15 -19.35 -25.53
CA TYR A 239 -8.78 -18.63 -24.31
C TYR A 239 -9.28 -17.18 -24.31
N LEU A 240 -9.36 -16.54 -25.46
CA LEU A 240 -9.94 -15.20 -25.56
C LEU A 240 -11.47 -15.27 -25.34
N GLU A 241 -12.12 -16.27 -25.92
CA GLU A 241 -13.56 -16.49 -25.72
C GLU A 241 -13.85 -16.73 -24.23
N LEU A 242 -13.10 -17.63 -23.59
CA LEU A 242 -13.25 -17.92 -22.17
C LEU A 242 -13.00 -16.68 -21.29
N SER A 243 -11.97 -15.89 -21.57
CA SER A 243 -11.70 -14.65 -20.84
C SER A 243 -12.86 -13.67 -20.97
N THR A 244 -13.41 -13.52 -22.17
CA THR A 244 -14.55 -12.65 -22.43
C THR A 244 -15.81 -13.12 -21.68
N GLU A 245 -16.07 -14.41 -21.64
CA GLU A 245 -17.21 -14.97 -20.90
C GLU A 245 -17.05 -14.82 -19.38
N VAL A 246 -15.83 -14.99 -18.86
CA VAL A 246 -15.54 -14.74 -17.44
C VAL A 246 -15.74 -13.27 -17.09
N ASP A 247 -15.30 -12.33 -17.93
CA ASP A 247 -15.50 -10.91 -17.71
C ASP A 247 -17.00 -10.54 -17.78
N ASN A 248 -17.74 -11.08 -18.74
CA ASN A 248 -19.19 -10.92 -18.86
C ASN A 248 -19.92 -11.45 -17.63
N TYR A 249 -19.51 -12.61 -17.13
CA TYR A 249 -20.06 -13.18 -15.91
C TYR A 249 -19.82 -12.28 -14.70
N HIS A 250 -18.61 -11.78 -14.50
CA HIS A 250 -18.31 -10.86 -13.41
C HIS A 250 -19.07 -9.53 -13.51
N GLN A 251 -19.23 -8.99 -14.71
CA GLN A 251 -20.04 -7.80 -14.94
C GLN A 251 -21.53 -8.08 -14.64
N SER A 252 -22.02 -9.23 -15.06
CA SER A 252 -23.40 -9.64 -14.78
C SER A 252 -23.65 -9.83 -13.29
N LEU A 253 -22.71 -10.42 -12.56
CA LEU A 253 -22.76 -10.56 -11.11
C LEU A 253 -22.84 -9.20 -10.41
N ALA A 254 -22.08 -8.21 -10.89
CA ALA A 254 -22.08 -6.86 -10.34
C ALA A 254 -23.42 -6.13 -10.57
N LEU A 255 -24.12 -6.44 -11.67
CA LEU A 255 -25.42 -5.85 -12.01
C LEU A 255 -26.58 -6.58 -11.33
N SER A 256 -26.62 -7.92 -11.39
CA SER A 256 -27.66 -8.73 -10.78
C SER A 256 -27.26 -10.22 -10.76
N PRO A 257 -27.34 -10.89 -9.60
CA PRO A 257 -27.07 -12.34 -9.52
C PRO A 257 -27.93 -13.18 -10.48
N ALA A 258 -29.17 -12.75 -10.74
CA ALA A 258 -30.06 -13.44 -11.67
C ALA A 258 -29.62 -13.33 -13.14
N MET A 259 -28.90 -12.28 -13.52
CA MET A 259 -28.30 -12.15 -14.84
C MET A 259 -27.07 -13.04 -14.99
N ALA A 260 -26.30 -13.21 -13.92
CA ALA A 260 -25.10 -14.06 -13.94
C ALA A 260 -25.44 -15.54 -14.17
N GLU A 261 -26.56 -16.04 -13.62
CA GLU A 261 -27.03 -17.42 -13.87
C GLU A 261 -27.40 -17.68 -15.35
N GLN A 262 -27.67 -16.64 -16.14
CA GLN A 262 -27.96 -16.78 -17.57
C GLN A 262 -26.69 -16.71 -18.43
N THR A 263 -25.58 -16.30 -17.87
CA THR A 263 -24.28 -16.16 -18.56
C THR A 263 -23.43 -17.45 -18.41
N LEU A 264 -23.78 -18.31 -17.49
CA LEU A 264 -23.20 -19.65 -17.33
C LEU A 264 -23.87 -20.67 -18.25
#